data_6974d17753c8eba9a1891ba58e028aa5
#
_entry.id   6974d17753c8eba9a1891ba58e028aa5
#
_cell.length_a   1.000
_cell.length_b   1.000
_cell.length_c   1.000
_cell.angle_alpha   90.00
_cell.angle_beta   90.00
_cell.angle_gamma   90.00
#
_symmetry.space_group_name_H-M   'P 1'
#
loop_
_entity.id
_entity.type
_entity.pdbx_description
1 polymer ?
#
loop_
_entity_poly.entity_id
_entity_poly.type
_entity_poly.pdbx_seq_one_letter_code
_entity_poly.pdbx_strand_id
1 'polypeptide(L)'
;MKIGADFLPRLWSALILAPLVLFAAIWGGAPFLLMIGVAAVLVLWEWTTITGGQPKTTLLGLGGVSLIAALIEIELGVPVAAIGAILLGVMAAGFVATGGTPARIWALFGVLYAAGLAIPALILRDDPMLGLASLVWLFAVVWSTDIAAYFCGRLIGGPKLWPRVSPNKTWSGAIGGAIFATLAGMLTVHLFGIASALFAAPAAFAVSIASQGGDLFESAMKRRCNVKDSSHLIPGHGGLMDRLDGFIAAVVLAFIIGVIRNPAAPAQGLLLW
;
A
#
# COMPACT_ATOMS: atom_id res chain seq x y z
N MET A 1 -18.67 -10.78 -27.64
CA MET A 1 -18.36 -10.11 -26.36
C MET A 1 -18.08 -8.64 -26.69
N LYS A 2 -18.96 -7.71 -26.32
CA LYS A 2 -18.68 -6.28 -26.52
C LYS A 2 -17.58 -5.90 -25.55
N ILE A 3 -16.39 -5.57 -26.06
CA ILE A 3 -15.31 -4.99 -25.28
C ILE A 3 -15.85 -3.66 -24.77
N GLY A 4 -16.02 -3.52 -23.44
CA GLY A 4 -16.55 -2.29 -22.85
C GLY A 4 -15.65 -1.09 -23.18
N ALA A 5 -16.24 0.10 -23.28
CA ALA A 5 -15.52 1.34 -23.64
C ALA A 5 -14.29 1.59 -22.73
N ASP A 6 -14.29 1.05 -21.51
CA ASP A 6 -13.19 1.20 -20.54
C ASP A 6 -12.05 0.18 -20.68
N PHE A 7 -12.16 -0.81 -21.58
CA PHE A 7 -11.14 -1.87 -21.69
C PHE A 7 -9.79 -1.34 -22.19
N LEU A 8 -9.81 -0.56 -23.27
CA LEU A 8 -8.58 0.01 -23.85
C LEU A 8 -7.84 0.95 -22.88
N PRO A 9 -8.50 1.92 -22.21
CA PRO A 9 -7.84 2.73 -21.19
C PRO A 9 -7.20 1.91 -20.07
N ARG A 10 -7.88 0.84 -19.60
CA ARG A 10 -7.34 -0.06 -18.59
C ARG A 10 -6.11 -0.81 -19.06
N LEU A 11 -6.16 -1.34 -20.27
CA LEU A 11 -5.03 -2.06 -20.84
C LEU A 11 -3.81 -1.15 -20.98
N TRP A 12 -3.97 0.06 -21.51
CA TRP A 12 -2.87 1.00 -21.70
C TRP A 12 -2.26 1.45 -20.37
N SER A 13 -3.08 1.79 -19.37
CA SER A 13 -2.57 2.18 -18.07
C SER A 13 -1.80 1.04 -17.39
N ALA A 14 -2.28 -0.20 -17.47
CA ALA A 14 -1.57 -1.36 -16.93
C ALA A 14 -0.25 -1.62 -17.65
N LEU A 15 -0.22 -1.54 -19.01
CA LEU A 15 0.98 -1.73 -19.82
C LEU A 15 2.07 -0.68 -19.57
N ILE A 16 1.71 0.51 -19.11
CA ILE A 16 2.67 1.57 -18.77
C ILE A 16 3.08 1.49 -17.31
N LEU A 17 2.12 1.39 -16.40
CA LEU A 17 2.40 1.48 -14.97
C LEU A 17 3.10 0.22 -14.42
N ALA A 18 2.71 -0.97 -14.85
CA ALA A 18 3.32 -2.20 -14.34
C ALA A 18 4.81 -2.31 -14.69
N PRO A 19 5.27 -2.09 -15.95
CA PRO A 19 6.70 -2.05 -16.26
C PRO A 19 7.45 -0.95 -15.51
N LEU A 20 6.85 0.23 -15.32
CA LEU A 20 7.48 1.33 -14.58
C LEU A 20 7.71 0.95 -13.12
N VAL A 21 6.70 0.39 -12.46
CA VAL A 21 6.79 -0.07 -11.07
C VAL A 21 7.82 -1.20 -10.93
N LEU A 22 7.78 -2.19 -11.83
CA LEU A 22 8.73 -3.30 -11.82
C LEU A 22 10.15 -2.82 -12.10
N PHE A 23 10.36 -1.92 -13.05
CA PHE A 23 11.66 -1.31 -13.32
C PHE A 23 12.22 -0.62 -12.08
N ALA A 24 11.44 0.27 -11.46
CA ALA A 24 11.87 0.98 -10.25
C ALA A 24 12.14 0.00 -9.08
N ALA A 25 11.30 -1.02 -8.90
CA ALA A 25 11.47 -2.03 -7.88
C ALA A 25 12.75 -2.87 -8.09
N ILE A 26 13.05 -3.26 -9.33
CA ILE A 26 14.26 -4.04 -9.66
C ILE A 26 15.52 -3.18 -9.51
N TRP A 27 15.51 -1.96 -10.06
CA TRP A 27 16.66 -1.07 -10.01
C TRP A 27 16.99 -0.62 -8.59
N GLY A 28 15.97 -0.26 -7.79
CA GLY A 28 16.15 0.29 -6.43
C GLY A 28 16.71 1.70 -6.43
N GLY A 29 17.27 2.13 -5.29
CA GLY A 29 17.91 3.45 -5.15
C GLY A 29 17.05 4.62 -5.63
N ALA A 30 17.65 5.59 -6.32
CA ALA A 30 16.98 6.82 -6.75
C ALA A 30 15.72 6.59 -7.61
N PRO A 31 15.66 5.66 -8.58
CA PRO A 31 14.42 5.36 -9.31
C PRO A 31 13.28 4.90 -8.40
N PHE A 32 13.56 4.05 -7.42
CA PHE A 32 12.55 3.59 -6.48
C PHE A 32 12.14 4.68 -5.50
N LEU A 33 13.10 5.42 -4.95
CA LEU A 33 12.86 6.58 -4.09
C LEU A 33 11.94 7.61 -4.77
N LEU A 34 12.25 7.96 -6.03
CA LEU A 34 11.43 8.91 -6.79
C LEU A 34 10.01 8.37 -7.03
N MET A 35 9.89 7.12 -7.46
CA MET A 35 8.59 6.50 -7.72
C MET A 35 7.72 6.46 -6.47
N ILE A 36 8.27 5.96 -5.34
CA ILE A 36 7.50 5.82 -4.11
C ILE A 36 7.18 7.18 -3.48
N GLY A 37 8.07 8.16 -3.62
CA GLY A 37 7.85 9.54 -3.16
C GLY A 37 6.72 10.21 -3.94
N VAL A 38 6.73 10.10 -5.26
CA VAL A 38 5.62 10.59 -6.11
C VAL A 38 4.31 9.89 -5.75
N ALA A 39 4.33 8.57 -5.58
CA ALA A 39 3.15 7.81 -5.19
C ALA A 39 2.59 8.28 -3.83
N ALA A 40 3.45 8.51 -2.84
CA ALA A 40 3.03 8.99 -1.52
C ALA A 40 2.39 10.40 -1.57
N VAL A 41 2.96 11.32 -2.34
CA VAL A 41 2.39 12.67 -2.53
C VAL A 41 1.04 12.59 -3.25
N LEU A 42 0.89 11.74 -4.25
CA LEU A 42 -0.38 11.52 -4.95
C LEU A 42 -1.43 10.89 -4.04
N VAL A 43 -1.06 9.91 -3.21
CA VAL A 43 -1.95 9.33 -2.20
C VAL A 43 -2.40 10.39 -1.19
N LEU A 44 -1.49 11.24 -0.71
CA LEU A 44 -1.83 12.36 0.17
C LEU A 44 -2.80 13.35 -0.52
N TRP A 45 -2.57 13.63 -1.79
CA TRP A 45 -3.45 14.50 -2.57
C TRP A 45 -4.86 13.91 -2.75
N GLU A 46 -4.96 12.63 -3.09
CA GLU A 46 -6.26 11.94 -3.20
C GLU A 46 -6.98 11.91 -1.86
N TRP A 47 -6.27 11.51 -0.80
CA TRP A 47 -6.82 11.51 0.56
C TRP A 47 -7.37 12.88 0.97
N THR A 48 -6.56 13.93 0.83
CA THR A 48 -6.97 15.30 1.18
C THR A 48 -8.16 15.77 0.34
N THR A 49 -8.24 15.33 -0.92
CA THR A 49 -9.32 15.68 -1.83
C THR A 49 -10.63 15.03 -1.40
N ILE A 50 -10.65 13.72 -1.16
CA ILE A 50 -11.88 12.99 -0.82
C ILE A 50 -12.38 13.31 0.58
N THR A 51 -11.47 13.59 1.53
CA THR A 51 -11.84 13.97 2.89
C THR A 51 -12.24 15.44 3.02
N GLY A 52 -12.10 16.25 1.95
CA GLY A 52 -12.43 17.67 1.96
C GLY A 52 -11.50 18.51 2.82
N GLY A 53 -10.24 18.08 3.02
CA GLY A 53 -9.26 18.78 3.86
C GLY A 53 -8.99 20.22 3.39
N GLN A 54 -9.07 21.16 4.33
CA GLN A 54 -8.82 22.59 4.08
C GLN A 54 -7.87 23.16 5.13
N PRO A 55 -7.01 24.12 4.78
CA PRO A 55 -6.72 24.63 3.42
C PRO A 55 -5.89 23.60 2.61
N LYS A 56 -6.41 23.19 1.46
CA LYS A 56 -5.88 22.06 0.69
C LYS A 56 -4.42 22.24 0.29
N THR A 57 -4.06 23.39 -0.27
CA THR A 57 -2.68 23.68 -0.71
C THR A 57 -1.68 23.65 0.44
N THR A 58 -2.05 24.18 1.60
CA THR A 58 -1.19 24.18 2.79
C THR A 58 -1.02 22.78 3.36
N LEU A 59 -2.10 21.98 3.45
CA LEU A 59 -2.03 20.59 3.91
C LEU A 59 -1.14 19.74 2.99
N LEU A 60 -1.29 19.90 1.67
CA LEU A 60 -0.45 19.21 0.69
C LEU A 60 1.01 19.69 0.75
N GLY A 61 1.26 20.99 0.92
CA GLY A 61 2.61 21.54 1.04
C GLY A 61 3.33 21.00 2.28
N LEU A 62 2.71 21.12 3.45
CA LEU A 62 3.30 20.65 4.71
C LEU A 62 3.48 19.14 4.74
N GLY A 63 2.43 18.39 4.38
CA GLY A 63 2.50 16.93 4.34
C GLY A 63 3.47 16.42 3.27
N GLY A 64 3.47 17.01 2.07
CA GLY A 64 4.39 16.65 1.00
C GLY A 64 5.86 16.92 1.36
N VAL A 65 6.15 18.09 1.94
CA VAL A 65 7.51 18.42 2.39
C VAL A 65 7.96 17.44 3.48
N SER A 66 7.11 17.13 4.46
CA SER A 66 7.46 16.18 5.52
C SER A 66 7.71 14.76 4.99
N LEU A 67 6.92 14.31 4.02
CA LEU A 67 7.12 13.01 3.36
C LEU A 67 8.45 12.97 2.60
N ILE A 68 8.73 13.98 1.78
CA ILE A 68 9.97 14.05 1.00
C ILE A 68 11.18 14.15 1.93
N ALA A 69 11.11 14.99 2.98
CA ALA A 69 12.18 15.09 3.96
C ALA A 69 12.45 13.74 4.63
N ALA A 70 11.40 13.04 5.09
CA ALA A 70 11.55 11.72 5.71
C ALA A 70 12.19 10.69 4.78
N LEU A 71 11.83 10.68 3.49
CA LEU A 71 12.41 9.75 2.53
C LEU A 71 13.89 10.06 2.27
N ILE A 72 14.26 11.34 2.17
CA ILE A 72 15.65 11.76 2.01
C ILE A 72 16.47 11.39 3.28
N GLU A 73 15.93 11.61 4.47
CA GLU A 73 16.59 11.27 5.73
C GLU A 73 16.84 9.78 5.88
N ILE A 74 15.90 8.92 5.41
CA ILE A 74 16.11 7.48 5.36
C ILE A 74 17.25 7.12 4.41
N GLU A 75 17.27 7.68 3.21
CA GLU A 75 18.33 7.47 2.22
C GLU A 75 19.71 7.94 2.73
N LEU A 76 19.74 8.99 3.54
CA LEU A 76 20.96 9.46 4.21
C LEU A 76 21.37 8.63 5.43
N GLY A 77 20.63 7.58 5.79
CA GLY A 77 20.92 6.71 6.92
C GLY A 77 20.55 7.28 8.30
N VAL A 78 19.62 8.25 8.36
CA VAL A 78 19.15 8.89 9.61
C VAL A 78 17.67 8.64 9.87
N PRO A 79 17.21 7.38 10.01
CA PRO A 79 15.79 7.04 10.08
C PRO A 79 15.06 7.64 11.30
N VAL A 80 15.79 7.99 12.37
CA VAL A 80 15.21 8.66 13.53
C VAL A 80 14.76 10.07 13.18
N ALA A 81 15.51 10.80 12.33
CA ALA A 81 15.10 12.12 11.84
C ALA A 81 13.84 12.01 10.96
N ALA A 82 13.74 10.96 10.14
CA ALA A 82 12.54 10.70 9.35
C ALA A 82 11.28 10.57 10.19
N ILE A 83 11.34 9.92 11.33
CA ILE A 83 10.23 9.87 12.30
C ILE A 83 9.87 11.29 12.76
N GLY A 84 10.87 12.11 13.08
CA GLY A 84 10.70 13.51 13.46
C GLY A 84 10.00 14.33 12.36
N ALA A 85 10.44 14.20 11.11
CA ALA A 85 9.85 14.88 9.96
C ALA A 85 8.36 14.52 9.79
N ILE A 86 8.01 13.23 9.89
CA ILE A 86 6.62 12.80 9.80
C ILE A 86 5.78 13.31 10.97
N LEU A 87 6.30 13.24 12.21
CA LEU A 87 5.59 13.78 13.37
C LEU A 87 5.32 15.27 13.23
N LEU A 88 6.31 16.05 12.76
CA LEU A 88 6.13 17.48 12.47
C LEU A 88 5.07 17.71 11.38
N GLY A 89 5.09 16.94 10.30
CA GLY A 89 4.08 17.02 9.24
C GLY A 89 2.67 16.70 9.74
N VAL A 90 2.54 15.66 10.54
CA VAL A 90 1.27 15.26 11.17
C VAL A 90 0.77 16.37 12.10
N MET A 91 1.61 16.88 13.01
CA MET A 91 1.25 17.98 13.91
C MET A 91 0.86 19.24 13.16
N ALA A 92 1.64 19.62 12.14
CA ALA A 92 1.36 20.77 11.30
C ALA A 92 0.03 20.63 10.55
N ALA A 93 -0.24 19.47 9.95
CA ALA A 93 -1.50 19.18 9.28
C ALA A 93 -2.70 19.30 10.23
N GLY A 94 -2.59 18.73 11.42
CA GLY A 94 -3.65 18.81 12.45
C GLY A 94 -3.85 20.22 12.98
N PHE A 95 -2.79 21.02 13.10
CA PHE A 95 -2.87 22.41 13.56
C PHE A 95 -3.52 23.32 12.51
N VAL A 96 -3.12 23.18 11.25
CA VAL A 96 -3.57 24.04 10.14
C VAL A 96 -4.96 23.66 9.64
N ALA A 97 -5.38 22.39 9.74
CA ALA A 97 -6.66 21.95 9.23
C ALA A 97 -7.84 22.69 9.87
N THR A 98 -8.72 23.21 9.03
CA THR A 98 -9.96 23.88 9.40
C THR A 98 -11.14 22.93 9.32
N GLY A 99 -12.29 23.27 9.95
CA GLY A 99 -13.50 22.43 9.92
C GLY A 99 -13.71 21.57 11.18
N GLY A 100 -12.98 21.87 12.26
CA GLY A 100 -13.16 21.23 13.57
C GLY A 100 -12.40 19.91 13.73
N THR A 101 -12.63 19.23 14.87
CA THR A 101 -11.90 18.03 15.26
C THR A 101 -11.93 16.89 14.22
N PRO A 102 -13.05 16.56 13.58
CA PRO A 102 -13.06 15.49 12.57
C PRO A 102 -12.16 15.81 11.36
N ALA A 103 -12.18 17.05 10.87
CA ALA A 103 -11.35 17.46 9.73
C ALA A 103 -9.86 17.40 10.08
N ARG A 104 -9.48 17.79 11.30
CA ARG A 104 -8.11 17.67 11.81
C ARG A 104 -7.65 16.22 11.85
N ILE A 105 -8.48 15.33 12.41
CA ILE A 105 -8.18 13.90 12.45
C ILE A 105 -7.94 13.35 11.04
N TRP A 106 -8.78 13.70 10.06
CA TRP A 106 -8.59 13.26 8.69
C TRP A 106 -7.30 13.80 8.06
N ALA A 107 -6.93 15.05 8.37
CA ALA A 107 -5.67 15.62 7.89
C ALA A 107 -4.44 14.90 8.48
N LEU A 108 -4.46 14.58 9.78
CA LEU A 108 -3.41 13.79 10.44
C LEU A 108 -3.27 12.42 9.77
N PHE A 109 -4.39 11.71 9.61
CA PHE A 109 -4.39 10.38 8.99
C PHE A 109 -3.92 10.39 7.53
N GLY A 110 -4.14 11.46 6.78
CA GLY A 110 -3.65 11.59 5.41
C GLY A 110 -2.13 11.50 5.31
N VAL A 111 -1.43 12.24 6.17
CA VAL A 111 0.04 12.18 6.22
C VAL A 111 0.54 10.80 6.65
N LEU A 112 -0.08 10.22 7.69
CA LEU A 112 0.29 8.89 8.18
C LEU A 112 0.02 7.80 7.14
N TYR A 113 -1.09 7.89 6.40
CA TYR A 113 -1.45 6.91 5.37
C TYR A 113 -0.46 6.93 4.21
N ALA A 114 -0.09 8.13 3.75
CA ALA A 114 0.92 8.30 2.71
C ALA A 114 2.33 7.88 3.18
N ALA A 115 2.70 8.19 4.42
CA ALA A 115 3.95 7.73 5.03
C ALA A 115 3.97 6.20 5.19
N GLY A 116 2.84 5.59 5.54
CA GLY A 116 2.66 4.14 5.62
C GLY A 116 2.88 3.40 4.31
N LEU A 117 2.67 4.07 3.16
CA LEU A 117 3.08 3.54 1.86
C LEU A 117 4.61 3.62 1.69
N ALA A 118 5.16 4.82 1.85
CA ALA A 118 6.48 5.14 1.33
C ALA A 118 7.62 4.66 2.25
N ILE A 119 7.52 4.91 3.55
CA ILE A 119 8.60 4.61 4.50
C ILE A 119 8.87 3.10 4.60
N PRO A 120 7.84 2.26 4.88
CA PRO A 120 8.05 0.81 4.92
C PRO A 120 8.56 0.23 3.61
N ALA A 121 8.01 0.69 2.46
CA ALA A 121 8.44 0.21 1.16
C ALA A 121 9.90 0.55 0.86
N LEU A 122 10.33 1.78 1.18
CA LEU A 122 11.72 2.21 0.98
C LEU A 122 12.67 1.41 1.86
N ILE A 123 12.41 1.33 3.17
CA ILE A 123 13.29 0.61 4.12
C ILE A 123 13.38 -0.88 3.75
N LEU A 124 12.27 -1.52 3.39
CA LEU A 124 12.31 -2.92 2.96
C LEU A 124 13.10 -3.08 1.67
N ARG A 125 12.98 -2.15 0.71
CA ARG A 125 13.66 -2.25 -0.58
C ARG A 125 15.15 -1.97 -0.49
N ASP A 126 15.59 -1.11 0.42
CA ASP A 126 16.99 -0.68 0.54
C ASP A 126 17.91 -1.71 1.22
N ASP A 127 17.34 -2.82 1.73
CA ASP A 127 18.16 -3.92 2.22
C ASP A 127 19.02 -4.51 1.09
N PRO A 128 20.37 -4.52 1.24
CA PRO A 128 21.26 -4.94 0.16
C PRO A 128 21.17 -6.43 -0.17
N MET A 129 20.70 -7.26 0.77
CA MET A 129 20.61 -8.71 0.59
C MET A 129 19.23 -9.16 0.10
N LEU A 130 18.18 -8.68 0.73
CA LEU A 130 16.81 -9.18 0.52
C LEU A 130 15.83 -8.09 0.08
N GLY A 131 16.28 -6.88 -0.23
CA GLY A 131 15.40 -5.78 -0.59
C GLY A 131 14.52 -6.07 -1.81
N LEU A 132 15.10 -6.57 -2.90
CA LEU A 132 14.33 -6.99 -4.06
C LEU A 132 13.40 -8.16 -3.73
N ALA A 133 13.89 -9.16 -3.01
CA ALA A 133 13.11 -10.33 -2.62
C ALA A 133 11.90 -9.95 -1.77
N SER A 134 12.04 -9.00 -0.83
CA SER A 134 10.96 -8.52 0.03
C SER A 134 9.85 -7.83 -0.76
N LEU A 135 10.20 -6.98 -1.75
CA LEU A 135 9.20 -6.33 -2.61
C LEU A 135 8.51 -7.31 -3.56
N VAL A 136 9.27 -8.22 -4.20
CA VAL A 136 8.68 -9.25 -5.07
C VAL A 136 7.75 -10.15 -4.26
N TRP A 137 8.14 -10.50 -3.04
CA TRP A 137 7.30 -11.25 -2.12
C TRP A 137 6.01 -10.50 -1.77
N LEU A 138 6.09 -9.21 -1.45
CA LEU A 138 4.93 -8.36 -1.19
C LEU A 138 3.98 -8.31 -2.39
N PHE A 139 4.51 -8.08 -3.59
CA PHE A 139 3.69 -8.08 -4.82
C PHE A 139 3.04 -9.44 -5.05
N ALA A 140 3.79 -10.54 -4.87
CA ALA A 140 3.25 -11.88 -5.03
C ALA A 140 2.11 -12.16 -4.03
N VAL A 141 2.26 -11.78 -2.77
CA VAL A 141 1.23 -11.95 -1.73
C VAL A 141 0.00 -11.10 -2.05
N VAL A 142 0.17 -9.80 -2.32
CA VAL A 142 -0.97 -8.88 -2.55
C VAL A 142 -1.71 -9.23 -3.83
N TRP A 143 -1.01 -9.39 -4.95
CA TRP A 143 -1.68 -9.71 -6.23
C TRP A 143 -2.34 -11.08 -6.20
N SER A 144 -1.71 -12.09 -5.58
CA SER A 144 -2.35 -13.40 -5.43
C SER A 144 -3.58 -13.34 -4.52
N THR A 145 -3.56 -12.50 -3.48
CA THR A 145 -4.74 -12.22 -2.65
C THR A 145 -5.90 -11.73 -3.52
N ASP A 146 -5.68 -10.70 -4.33
CA ASP A 146 -6.74 -10.06 -5.12
C ASP A 146 -7.26 -10.99 -6.23
N ILE A 147 -6.34 -11.61 -6.96
CA ILE A 147 -6.69 -12.52 -8.06
C ILE A 147 -7.47 -13.73 -7.51
N ALA A 148 -6.95 -14.39 -6.49
CA ALA A 148 -7.60 -15.56 -5.93
C ALA A 148 -8.92 -15.21 -5.23
N ALA A 149 -8.99 -14.07 -4.52
CA ALA A 149 -10.23 -13.59 -3.92
C ALA A 149 -11.32 -13.33 -4.96
N TYR A 150 -10.95 -12.76 -6.11
CA TYR A 150 -11.89 -12.57 -7.22
C TYR A 150 -12.41 -13.90 -7.77
N PHE A 151 -11.52 -14.85 -8.09
CA PHE A 151 -11.93 -16.12 -8.68
C PHE A 151 -12.70 -17.02 -7.69
N CYS A 152 -12.17 -17.20 -6.47
CA CYS A 152 -12.85 -17.99 -5.44
C CYS A 152 -14.20 -17.37 -5.06
N GLY A 153 -14.27 -16.05 -4.91
CA GLY A 153 -15.51 -15.37 -4.61
C GLY A 153 -16.56 -15.48 -5.71
N ARG A 154 -16.13 -15.51 -6.97
CA ARG A 154 -17.05 -15.65 -8.13
C ARG A 154 -17.48 -17.09 -8.37
N LEU A 155 -16.57 -18.06 -8.23
CA LEU A 155 -16.84 -19.49 -8.53
C LEU A 155 -17.59 -20.17 -7.39
N ILE A 156 -17.21 -19.90 -6.13
CA ILE A 156 -17.78 -20.53 -4.95
C ILE A 156 -18.98 -19.72 -4.43
N GLY A 157 -18.91 -18.38 -4.50
CA GLY A 157 -19.94 -17.50 -3.98
C GLY A 157 -20.06 -17.54 -2.47
N GLY A 158 -21.28 -17.45 -1.94
CA GLY A 158 -21.57 -17.56 -0.52
C GLY A 158 -21.78 -16.21 0.20
N PRO A 159 -21.72 -16.20 1.55
CA PRO A 159 -21.99 -15.03 2.35
C PRO A 159 -21.07 -13.85 2.01
N LYS A 160 -21.64 -12.65 2.02
CA LYS A 160 -20.87 -11.41 1.79
C LYS A 160 -20.05 -11.07 3.00
N LEU A 161 -18.81 -10.60 2.76
CA LEU A 161 -17.86 -10.24 3.81
C LEU A 161 -18.30 -8.98 4.57
N TRP A 162 -18.60 -7.90 3.84
CA TRP A 162 -19.11 -6.64 4.40
C TRP A 162 -20.02 -5.91 3.40
N PRO A 163 -21.32 -6.26 3.33
CA PRO A 163 -22.23 -5.76 2.29
C PRO A 163 -22.37 -4.24 2.20
N ARG A 164 -22.33 -3.55 3.35
CA ARG A 164 -22.47 -2.08 3.43
C ARG A 164 -21.28 -1.32 2.85
N VAL A 165 -20.11 -1.89 2.85
CA VAL A 165 -18.84 -1.28 2.43
C VAL A 165 -18.47 -1.75 1.02
N SER A 166 -18.42 -3.06 0.84
CA SER A 166 -18.05 -3.71 -0.43
C SER A 166 -19.03 -4.85 -0.73
N PRO A 167 -20.08 -4.62 -1.54
CA PRO A 167 -21.16 -5.59 -1.76
C PRO A 167 -20.74 -6.82 -2.56
N ASN A 168 -19.59 -6.78 -3.22
CA ASN A 168 -19.12 -7.87 -4.07
C ASN A 168 -18.20 -8.85 -3.33
N LYS A 169 -17.54 -8.45 -2.24
CA LYS A 169 -16.61 -9.32 -1.49
C LYS A 169 -17.37 -10.41 -0.73
N THR A 170 -16.82 -11.64 -0.77
CA THR A 170 -17.38 -12.84 -0.12
C THR A 170 -16.37 -13.46 0.84
N TRP A 171 -16.85 -14.22 1.81
CA TRP A 171 -15.98 -15.00 2.71
C TRP A 171 -15.17 -16.06 1.97
N SER A 172 -15.77 -16.74 0.97
CA SER A 172 -15.06 -17.69 0.12
C SER A 172 -13.90 -17.04 -0.64
N GLY A 173 -14.11 -15.80 -1.14
CA GLY A 173 -13.06 -15.00 -1.75
C GLY A 173 -11.96 -14.66 -0.75
N ALA A 174 -12.31 -14.19 0.45
CA ALA A 174 -11.33 -13.82 1.46
C ALA A 174 -10.45 -15.00 1.88
N ILE A 175 -11.05 -16.15 2.13
CA ILE A 175 -10.33 -17.38 2.51
C ILE A 175 -9.46 -17.88 1.36
N GLY A 176 -10.01 -17.93 0.14
CA GLY A 176 -9.25 -18.33 -1.05
C GLY A 176 -8.08 -17.40 -1.31
N GLY A 177 -8.31 -16.08 -1.22
CA GLY A 177 -7.25 -15.09 -1.32
C GLY A 177 -6.10 -15.34 -0.35
N ALA A 178 -6.42 -15.55 0.94
CA ALA A 178 -5.42 -15.81 1.97
C ALA A 178 -4.63 -17.12 1.74
N ILE A 179 -5.29 -18.20 1.30
CA ILE A 179 -4.63 -19.47 1.01
C ILE A 179 -3.65 -19.32 -0.16
N PHE A 180 -4.13 -18.81 -1.30
CA PHE A 180 -3.29 -18.69 -2.50
C PHE A 180 -2.17 -17.67 -2.31
N ALA A 181 -2.39 -16.59 -1.58
CA ALA A 181 -1.35 -15.63 -1.23
C ALA A 181 -0.26 -16.26 -0.35
N THR A 182 -0.65 -17.11 0.60
CA THR A 182 0.31 -17.85 1.42
C THR A 182 1.19 -18.75 0.57
N LEU A 183 0.58 -19.51 -0.36
CA LEU A 183 1.32 -20.35 -1.30
C LEU A 183 2.25 -19.53 -2.21
N ALA A 184 1.78 -18.38 -2.71
CA ALA A 184 2.59 -17.48 -3.53
C ALA A 184 3.77 -16.89 -2.74
N GLY A 185 3.57 -16.51 -1.49
CA GLY A 185 4.64 -16.05 -0.60
C GLY A 185 5.69 -17.13 -0.33
N MET A 186 5.26 -18.34 -0.05
CA MET A 186 6.16 -19.49 0.12
C MET A 186 6.95 -19.79 -1.16
N LEU A 187 6.28 -19.80 -2.31
CA LEU A 187 6.93 -19.99 -3.61
C LEU A 187 7.98 -18.93 -3.89
N THR A 188 7.67 -17.66 -3.61
CA THR A 188 8.61 -16.56 -3.82
C THR A 188 9.88 -16.75 -2.98
N VAL A 189 9.75 -17.06 -1.69
CA VAL A 189 10.89 -17.33 -0.80
C VAL A 189 11.72 -18.52 -1.32
N HIS A 190 11.07 -19.58 -1.80
CA HIS A 190 11.74 -20.74 -2.39
C HIS A 190 12.52 -20.35 -3.67
N LEU A 191 11.92 -19.58 -4.58
CA LEU A 191 12.55 -19.14 -5.84
C LEU A 191 13.77 -18.23 -5.61
N PHE A 192 13.78 -17.47 -4.54
CA PHE A 192 14.94 -16.68 -4.13
C PHE A 192 15.99 -17.48 -3.38
N GLY A 193 15.82 -18.80 -3.22
CA GLY A 193 16.77 -19.67 -2.54
C GLY A 193 16.84 -19.45 -1.02
N ILE A 194 15.82 -18.86 -0.42
CA ILE A 194 15.71 -18.64 1.02
C ILE A 194 15.20 -19.94 1.65
N ALA A 195 15.99 -20.54 2.54
CA ALA A 195 15.77 -21.89 3.07
C ALA A 195 14.49 -22.06 3.92
N SER A 196 13.84 -20.99 4.32
CA SER A 196 12.73 -20.99 5.29
C SER A 196 11.34 -20.80 4.67
N ALA A 197 11.09 -21.35 3.46
CA ALA A 197 9.82 -21.13 2.76
C ALA A 197 8.57 -21.49 3.61
N LEU A 198 8.62 -22.58 4.38
CA LEU A 198 7.51 -22.97 5.25
C LEU A 198 7.26 -21.94 6.38
N PHE A 199 8.33 -21.40 6.93
CA PHE A 199 8.23 -20.43 8.01
C PHE A 199 7.75 -19.05 7.52
N ALA A 200 7.84 -18.75 6.23
CA ALA A 200 7.26 -17.55 5.63
C ALA A 200 5.71 -17.61 5.53
N ALA A 201 5.11 -18.79 5.67
CA ALA A 201 3.66 -18.97 5.52
C ALA A 201 2.84 -18.12 6.51
N PRO A 202 3.12 -18.06 7.83
CA PRO A 202 2.36 -17.23 8.77
C PRO A 202 2.44 -15.74 8.43
N ALA A 203 3.60 -15.26 7.99
CA ALA A 203 3.76 -13.86 7.58
C ALA A 203 2.96 -13.56 6.31
N ALA A 204 3.03 -14.43 5.29
CA ALA A 204 2.27 -14.27 4.06
C ALA A 204 0.76 -14.29 4.32
N PHE A 205 0.29 -15.21 5.18
CA PHE A 205 -1.10 -15.28 5.59
C PHE A 205 -1.56 -13.99 6.30
N ALA A 206 -0.79 -13.52 7.27
CA ALA A 206 -1.10 -12.30 8.01
C ALA A 206 -1.10 -11.06 7.10
N VAL A 207 -0.12 -10.95 6.20
CA VAL A 207 0.00 -9.84 5.24
C VAL A 207 -1.16 -9.87 4.22
N SER A 208 -1.61 -11.04 3.77
CA SER A 208 -2.81 -11.18 2.93
C SER A 208 -4.07 -10.68 3.64
N ILE A 209 -4.25 -11.03 4.92
CA ILE A 209 -5.39 -10.53 5.71
C ILE A 209 -5.30 -9.00 5.87
N ALA A 210 -4.11 -8.46 6.13
CA ALA A 210 -3.89 -7.02 6.22
C ALA A 210 -4.22 -6.32 4.90
N SER A 211 -3.80 -6.88 3.76
CA SER A 211 -4.13 -6.37 2.43
C SER A 211 -5.64 -6.28 2.22
N GLN A 212 -6.38 -7.33 2.53
CA GLN A 212 -7.83 -7.35 2.44
C GLN A 212 -8.49 -6.33 3.40
N GLY A 213 -7.90 -6.17 4.58
CA GLY A 213 -8.33 -5.16 5.55
C GLY A 213 -8.11 -3.72 5.05
N GLY A 214 -6.98 -3.47 4.37
CA GLY A 214 -6.65 -2.18 3.76
C GLY A 214 -7.66 -1.75 2.69
N ASP A 215 -7.97 -2.65 1.75
CA ASP A 215 -8.99 -2.41 0.73
C ASP A 215 -10.39 -2.18 1.36
N LEU A 216 -10.76 -2.94 2.41
CA LEU A 216 -12.02 -2.69 3.13
C LEU A 216 -12.01 -1.34 3.87
N PHE A 217 -10.89 -0.97 4.47
CA PHE A 217 -10.72 0.33 5.15
C PHE A 217 -10.89 1.48 4.16
N GLU A 218 -10.20 1.44 3.03
CA GLU A 218 -10.30 2.47 1.99
C GLU A 218 -11.70 2.54 1.41
N SER A 219 -12.32 1.38 1.12
CA SER A 219 -13.71 1.31 0.68
C SER A 219 -14.66 1.95 1.70
N ALA A 220 -14.49 1.69 3.00
CA ALA A 220 -15.31 2.28 4.06
C ALA A 220 -15.13 3.80 4.13
N MET A 221 -13.89 4.28 4.00
CA MET A 221 -13.58 5.70 3.99
C MET A 221 -14.24 6.40 2.80
N LYS A 222 -14.13 5.84 1.59
CA LYS A 222 -14.81 6.39 0.39
C LYS A 222 -16.31 6.49 0.56
N ARG A 223 -16.96 5.45 1.12
CA ARG A 223 -18.41 5.50 1.41
C ARG A 223 -18.76 6.58 2.43
N ARG A 224 -17.93 6.78 3.45
CA ARG A 224 -18.12 7.86 4.43
C ARG A 224 -17.99 9.25 3.81
N CYS A 225 -17.13 9.41 2.81
CA CYS A 225 -16.98 10.65 2.06
C CYS A 225 -17.94 10.78 0.86
N ASN A 226 -18.90 9.86 0.69
CA ASN A 226 -19.88 9.83 -0.41
C ASN A 226 -19.22 9.76 -1.81
N VAL A 227 -18.05 9.15 -1.93
CA VAL A 227 -17.37 8.92 -3.20
C VAL A 227 -17.23 7.42 -3.46
N LYS A 228 -16.98 7.06 -4.72
CA LYS A 228 -16.73 5.69 -5.13
C LYS A 228 -15.25 5.46 -5.43
N ASP A 229 -14.64 6.35 -6.15
CA ASP A 229 -13.24 6.30 -6.57
C ASP A 229 -12.49 7.47 -5.91
N SER A 230 -11.20 7.29 -5.58
CA SER A 230 -10.41 8.32 -4.91
C SER A 230 -10.11 9.51 -5.83
N SER A 231 -9.96 9.24 -7.13
CA SER A 231 -9.80 10.24 -8.19
C SER A 231 -10.05 9.60 -9.57
N HIS A 232 -9.73 10.33 -10.64
CA HIS A 232 -9.70 9.84 -12.02
C HIS A 232 -8.31 9.95 -12.62
N LEU A 233 -7.27 9.84 -11.78
CA LEU A 233 -5.87 10.02 -12.19
C LEU A 233 -5.41 8.95 -13.19
N ILE A 234 -5.85 7.69 -12.98
CA ILE A 234 -5.47 6.57 -13.84
C ILE A 234 -6.65 6.24 -14.78
N PRO A 235 -6.52 6.51 -16.11
CA PRO A 235 -7.61 6.27 -17.04
C PRO A 235 -8.14 4.83 -16.98
N GLY A 236 -9.44 4.70 -16.74
CA GLY A 236 -10.13 3.41 -16.62
C GLY A 236 -9.92 2.66 -15.30
N HIS A 237 -9.02 3.14 -14.41
CA HIS A 237 -8.70 2.48 -13.14
C HIS A 237 -9.06 3.29 -11.89
N GLY A 238 -9.49 4.56 -12.01
CA GLY A 238 -9.75 5.42 -10.87
C GLY A 238 -8.51 6.13 -10.34
N GLY A 239 -8.35 6.24 -9.05
CA GLY A 239 -7.20 6.84 -8.42
C GLY A 239 -6.03 5.88 -8.19
N LEU A 240 -4.89 6.46 -7.81
CA LEU A 240 -3.71 5.70 -7.39
C LEU A 240 -3.95 5.02 -6.04
N MET A 241 -4.62 5.69 -5.12
CA MET A 241 -4.97 5.14 -3.82
C MET A 241 -5.85 3.90 -3.96
N ASP A 242 -6.82 3.90 -4.92
CA ASP A 242 -7.65 2.74 -5.26
C ASP A 242 -6.86 1.51 -5.77
N ARG A 243 -5.57 1.67 -6.09
CA ARG A 243 -4.67 0.60 -6.56
C ARG A 243 -3.65 0.17 -5.51
N LEU A 244 -3.46 0.98 -4.48
CA LEU A 244 -2.46 0.78 -3.44
C LEU A 244 -3.08 0.50 -2.05
N ASP A 245 -4.39 0.51 -1.93
CA ASP A 245 -5.14 0.35 -0.69
C ASP A 245 -4.75 -0.92 0.10
N GLY A 246 -4.81 -2.07 -0.55
CA GLY A 246 -4.35 -3.33 0.02
C GLY A 246 -2.83 -3.36 0.22
N PHE A 247 -2.07 -2.80 -0.72
CA PHE A 247 -0.61 -2.80 -0.63
C PHE A 247 -0.10 -1.96 0.55
N ILE A 248 -0.72 -0.81 0.85
CA ILE A 248 -0.35 0.03 1.98
C ILE A 248 -0.46 -0.74 3.31
N ALA A 249 -1.57 -1.40 3.54
CA ALA A 249 -1.74 -2.20 4.77
C ALA A 249 -0.78 -3.40 4.81
N ALA A 250 -0.56 -4.04 3.67
CA ALA A 250 0.37 -5.17 3.52
C ALA A 250 1.81 -4.77 3.83
N VAL A 251 2.31 -3.68 3.23
CA VAL A 251 3.69 -3.24 3.42
C VAL A 251 3.96 -2.75 4.84
N VAL A 252 2.99 -2.07 5.46
CA VAL A 252 3.08 -1.67 6.87
C VAL A 252 3.20 -2.89 7.78
N LEU A 253 2.34 -3.91 7.62
CA LEU A 253 2.42 -5.12 8.44
C LEU A 253 3.71 -5.90 8.19
N ALA A 254 4.12 -6.06 6.94
CA ALA A 254 5.37 -6.73 6.58
C ALA A 254 6.58 -6.03 7.23
N PHE A 255 6.63 -4.70 7.18
CA PHE A 255 7.64 -3.90 7.85
C PHE A 255 7.63 -4.09 9.36
N ILE A 256 6.46 -4.04 9.99
CA ILE A 256 6.34 -4.28 11.45
C ILE A 256 6.86 -5.66 11.83
N ILE A 257 6.49 -6.71 11.09
CA ILE A 257 7.02 -8.07 11.30
C ILE A 257 8.54 -8.07 11.18
N GLY A 258 9.06 -7.43 10.15
CA GLY A 258 10.50 -7.31 9.90
C GLY A 258 11.23 -6.62 11.05
N VAL A 259 10.75 -5.46 11.48
CA VAL A 259 11.33 -4.68 12.59
C VAL A 259 11.31 -5.42 13.92
N ILE A 260 10.18 -6.10 14.24
CA ILE A 260 10.07 -6.88 15.49
C ILE A 260 11.12 -7.98 15.53
N ARG A 261 11.41 -8.61 14.39
CA ARG A 261 12.34 -9.74 14.32
C ARG A 261 13.80 -9.35 14.09
N ASN A 262 14.03 -8.31 13.31
CA ASN A 262 15.35 -7.75 13.08
C ASN A 262 15.25 -6.23 12.82
N PRO A 263 15.33 -5.40 13.87
CA PRO A 263 15.24 -3.95 13.73
C PRO A 263 16.31 -3.32 12.84
N ALA A 264 17.49 -3.94 12.77
CA ALA A 264 18.62 -3.44 11.98
C ALA A 264 18.48 -3.76 10.48
N ALA A 265 17.76 -4.83 10.12
CA ALA A 265 17.55 -5.27 8.75
C ALA A 265 16.13 -5.84 8.58
N PRO A 266 15.10 -4.98 8.48
CA PRO A 266 13.69 -5.41 8.46
C PRO A 266 13.33 -6.37 7.32
N ALA A 267 13.94 -6.25 6.14
CA ALA A 267 13.70 -7.20 5.05
C ALA A 267 14.22 -8.60 5.38
N GLN A 268 15.37 -8.69 6.04
CA GLN A 268 15.89 -9.96 6.55
C GLN A 268 15.01 -10.49 7.69
N GLY A 269 14.59 -9.62 8.61
CA GLY A 269 13.62 -9.96 9.66
C GLY A 269 12.29 -10.49 9.09
N LEU A 270 11.84 -9.99 7.95
CA LEU A 270 10.62 -10.45 7.29
C LEU A 270 10.79 -11.85 6.67
N LEU A 271 11.91 -12.11 5.99
CA LEU A 271 12.07 -13.29 5.13
C LEU A 271 12.96 -14.41 5.71
N LEU A 272 13.89 -14.12 6.62
CA LEU A 272 14.74 -15.13 7.27
C LEU A 272 14.11 -15.59 8.59
N TRP A 273 13.67 -16.85 8.61
CA TRP A 273 13.00 -17.46 9.77
C TRP A 273 13.82 -18.59 10.35
#